data_f98826716ebecf6cac11a2ed3b944ec3
#
_entry.id   f98826716ebecf6cac11a2ed3b944ec3
#
_cell.length_a   1.000
_cell.length_b   1.000
_cell.length_c   1.000
_cell.angle_alpha   90.00
_cell.angle_beta   90.00
_cell.angle_gamma   90.00
#
_symmetry.space_group_name_H-M   'P 1'
#
loop_
_entity.id
_entity.type
_entity.pdbx_description
1 polymer ?
#
loop_
_entity_poly.entity_id
_entity_poly.type
_entity_poly.pdbx_seq_one_letter_code
_entity_poly.pdbx_strand_id
1 'polypeptide(L)'
;MNTVIFDMDGVIIDSEVIYIDFFKKVLQDFDVEISEEDLFSLAGLSQQKTDEFLKSKLHRKPEEVYSFMKKYIDDDKINYSSIVMDGFYPLLKELKRKNFKIALASSSPKKTINNVLEELDIKDEFDAVISGEDFKESKPNPEIYIKTCEILGVRPKDAIAIEDSDYGIDSAKNAGLTVVARRENRFNFKQDKADFIVDNLQDIKLILEKFEKEKNGVYKIRRKSKEFVKAMFFINRESFNDNVDDCDIYCLYRKDKMKSAIIKKHDKIIYKNVESELDYKLILERIENKEIDEIR
;
A
#
# COMPACT_ATOMS: atom_id res chain seq x y z
N MET A 1 -9.13 -0.88 -7.93
CA MET A 1 -8.73 -0.82 -6.51
C MET A 1 -9.18 0.52 -5.94
N ASN A 2 -9.95 0.52 -4.86
CA ASN A 2 -10.48 1.74 -4.23
C ASN A 2 -10.48 1.64 -2.69
N THR A 3 -9.60 0.83 -2.12
CA THR A 3 -9.49 0.59 -0.68
C THR A 3 -8.02 0.63 -0.27
N VAL A 4 -7.72 1.39 0.77
CA VAL A 4 -6.39 1.49 1.38
C VAL A 4 -6.51 1.18 2.87
N ILE A 5 -5.66 0.29 3.36
CA ILE A 5 -5.57 -0.09 4.77
C ILE A 5 -4.19 0.33 5.26
N PHE A 6 -4.16 1.25 6.20
CA PHE A 6 -2.93 1.72 6.82
C PHE A 6 -2.56 0.83 8.01
N ASP A 7 -1.30 0.52 8.16
CA ASP A 7 -0.73 0.31 9.48
C ASP A 7 -0.58 1.66 10.19
N MET A 8 -0.31 1.67 11.50
CA MET A 8 -0.16 2.88 12.30
C MET A 8 1.30 3.21 12.55
N ASP A 9 1.99 2.29 13.21
CA ASP A 9 3.35 2.47 13.69
C ASP A 9 4.33 2.39 12.51
N GLY A 10 5.19 3.40 12.35
CA GLY A 10 6.08 3.50 11.19
C GLY A 10 5.39 3.92 9.87
N VAL A 11 4.06 4.08 9.85
CA VAL A 11 3.30 4.49 8.66
C VAL A 11 2.54 5.80 8.88
N ILE A 12 1.71 5.90 9.91
CA ILE A 12 1.01 7.15 10.28
C ILE A 12 1.88 7.98 11.20
N ILE A 13 2.49 7.34 12.20
CA ILE A 13 3.36 7.95 13.20
C ILE A 13 4.70 7.20 13.28
N ASP A 14 5.76 7.92 13.61
CA ASP A 14 7.09 7.37 13.88
C ASP A 14 7.24 7.00 15.37
N SER A 15 6.47 6.02 15.81
CA SER A 15 6.44 5.59 17.21
C SER A 15 7.72 4.88 17.65
N GLU A 16 8.45 4.25 16.72
CA GLU A 16 9.67 3.51 17.03
C GLU A 16 10.75 4.41 17.67
N VAL A 17 10.86 5.66 17.24
CA VAL A 17 11.78 6.63 17.84
C VAL A 17 11.49 6.84 19.33
N ILE A 18 10.21 6.90 19.68
CA ILE A 18 9.78 7.08 21.08
C ILE A 18 10.14 5.85 21.92
N TYR A 19 9.81 4.66 21.41
CA TYR A 19 10.13 3.41 22.13
C TYR A 19 11.64 3.21 22.31
N ILE A 20 12.43 3.52 21.29
CA ILE A 20 13.89 3.46 21.36
C ILE A 20 14.43 4.42 22.42
N ASP A 21 13.96 5.66 22.45
CA ASP A 21 14.36 6.66 23.46
C ASP A 21 13.98 6.22 24.88
N PHE A 22 12.80 5.61 25.05
CA PHE A 22 12.40 5.06 26.34
C PHE A 22 13.24 3.88 26.75
N PHE A 23 13.50 2.93 25.87
CA PHE A 23 14.41 1.81 26.16
C PHE A 23 15.78 2.31 26.57
N LYS A 24 16.33 3.28 25.86
CA LYS A 24 17.63 3.88 26.18
C LYS A 24 17.64 4.47 27.59
N LYS A 25 16.61 5.22 27.99
CA LYS A 25 16.49 5.80 29.35
C LYS A 25 16.38 4.71 30.41
N VAL A 26 15.54 3.70 30.18
CA VAL A 26 15.37 2.58 31.11
C VAL A 26 16.69 1.82 31.30
N LEU A 27 17.43 1.56 30.22
CA LEU A 27 18.70 0.87 30.27
C LEU A 27 19.77 1.66 31.04
N GLN A 28 19.79 2.99 30.85
CA GLN A 28 20.64 3.89 31.62
C GLN A 28 20.34 3.82 33.14
N ASP A 29 19.06 3.76 33.53
CA ASP A 29 18.67 3.61 34.93
C ASP A 29 19.06 2.26 35.55
N PHE A 30 19.29 1.26 34.70
CA PHE A 30 19.80 -0.05 35.13
C PHE A 30 21.33 -0.18 35.02
N ASP A 31 22.05 0.91 34.72
CA ASP A 31 23.51 0.91 34.48
C ASP A 31 23.93 -0.08 33.39
N VAL A 32 23.09 -0.25 32.37
CA VAL A 32 23.35 -1.16 31.25
C VAL A 32 23.70 -0.37 29.99
N GLU A 33 24.90 -0.57 29.50
CA GLU A 33 25.33 -0.09 28.20
C GLU A 33 24.85 -1.05 27.11
N ILE A 34 24.20 -0.51 26.08
CA ILE A 34 23.73 -1.24 24.92
C ILE A 34 24.20 -0.55 23.63
N SER A 35 24.59 -1.32 22.64
CA SER A 35 24.92 -0.76 21.33
C SER A 35 23.68 -0.21 20.63
N GLU A 36 23.86 0.79 19.77
CA GLU A 36 22.75 1.28 18.94
C GLU A 36 22.18 0.18 18.04
N GLU A 37 23.01 -0.73 17.54
CA GLU A 37 22.59 -1.87 16.74
C GLU A 37 21.67 -2.83 17.52
N ASP A 38 22.05 -3.18 18.76
CA ASP A 38 21.20 -3.99 19.63
C ASP A 38 19.88 -3.27 19.96
N LEU A 39 19.94 -1.96 20.20
CA LEU A 39 18.77 -1.13 20.51
C LEU A 39 17.80 -1.07 19.31
N PHE A 40 18.32 -0.83 18.11
CA PHE A 40 17.52 -0.82 16.88
C PHE A 40 16.97 -2.20 16.51
N SER A 41 17.64 -3.28 16.95
CA SER A 41 17.12 -4.63 16.75
C SER A 41 15.83 -4.92 17.53
N LEU A 42 15.46 -4.06 18.49
CA LEU A 42 14.19 -4.16 19.23
C LEU A 42 12.99 -3.65 18.44
N ALA A 43 13.21 -2.80 17.43
CA ALA A 43 12.14 -2.25 16.61
C ALA A 43 11.37 -3.36 15.88
N GLY A 44 10.06 -3.29 15.88
CA GLY A 44 9.17 -4.24 15.19
C GLY A 44 9.15 -5.65 15.78
N LEU A 45 9.84 -5.91 16.90
CA LEU A 45 9.80 -7.23 17.53
C LEU A 45 8.43 -7.51 18.15
N SER A 46 8.02 -8.78 18.09
CA SER A 46 6.89 -9.23 18.92
C SER A 46 7.24 -9.15 20.41
N GLN A 47 6.23 -9.00 21.26
CA GLN A 47 6.37 -8.97 22.71
C GLN A 47 7.26 -10.12 23.23
N GLN A 48 7.04 -11.34 22.73
CA GLN A 48 7.82 -12.52 23.14
C GLN A 48 9.31 -12.35 22.83
N LYS A 49 9.66 -11.87 21.64
CA LYS A 49 11.07 -11.66 21.25
C LYS A 49 11.72 -10.54 22.05
N THR A 50 10.96 -9.48 22.34
CA THR A 50 11.42 -8.41 23.23
C THR A 50 11.69 -8.94 24.62
N ASP A 51 10.81 -9.80 25.16
CA ASP A 51 11.01 -10.46 26.46
C ASP A 51 12.27 -11.35 26.48
N GLU A 52 12.49 -12.13 25.43
CA GLU A 52 13.67 -12.95 25.27
C GLU A 52 14.95 -12.11 25.24
N PHE A 53 14.94 -11.00 24.49
CA PHE A 53 16.04 -10.04 24.45
C PHE A 53 16.32 -9.46 25.83
N LEU A 54 15.30 -8.95 26.53
CA LEU A 54 15.44 -8.37 27.86
C LEU A 54 16.03 -9.38 28.86
N LYS A 55 15.59 -10.62 28.83
CA LYS A 55 16.15 -11.70 29.66
C LYS A 55 17.62 -11.97 29.34
N SER A 56 17.95 -12.04 28.05
CA SER A 56 19.29 -12.43 27.60
C SER A 56 20.37 -11.34 27.83
N LYS A 57 19.99 -10.09 27.58
CA LYS A 57 20.91 -8.94 27.59
C LYS A 57 20.96 -8.26 28.96
N LEU A 58 19.82 -8.11 29.61
CA LEU A 58 19.72 -7.36 30.88
C LEU A 58 19.82 -8.23 32.11
N HIS A 59 19.73 -9.55 31.95
CA HIS A 59 19.66 -10.49 33.10
C HIS A 59 18.55 -10.09 34.11
N ARG A 60 17.50 -9.43 33.63
CA ARG A 60 16.34 -8.94 34.39
C ARG A 60 15.08 -9.64 33.92
N LYS A 61 14.08 -9.66 34.79
CA LYS A 61 12.75 -10.12 34.41
C LYS A 61 12.05 -9.05 33.54
N PRO A 62 11.41 -9.40 32.43
CA PRO A 62 10.71 -8.43 31.59
C PRO A 62 9.74 -7.55 32.37
N GLU A 63 9.02 -8.12 33.36
CA GLU A 63 8.06 -7.39 34.18
C GLU A 63 8.69 -6.24 34.97
N GLU A 64 9.97 -6.39 35.42
CA GLU A 64 10.71 -5.34 36.10
C GLU A 64 11.01 -4.19 35.12
N VAL A 65 11.46 -4.53 33.93
CA VAL A 65 11.78 -3.55 32.87
C VAL A 65 10.54 -2.80 32.44
N TYR A 66 9.43 -3.51 32.18
CA TYR A 66 8.16 -2.89 31.81
C TYR A 66 7.56 -2.03 32.95
N SER A 67 7.72 -2.44 34.20
CA SER A 67 7.31 -1.61 35.33
C SER A 67 8.11 -0.30 35.40
N PHE A 68 9.38 -0.34 35.03
CA PHE A 68 10.22 0.85 34.90
C PHE A 68 9.83 1.70 33.70
N MET A 69 9.60 1.07 32.54
CA MET A 69 9.15 1.78 31.33
C MET A 69 7.88 2.56 31.57
N LYS A 70 6.91 2.02 32.33
CA LYS A 70 5.67 2.73 32.69
C LYS A 70 5.88 4.04 33.43
N LYS A 71 7.07 4.28 34.04
CA LYS A 71 7.39 5.58 34.64
C LYS A 71 7.71 6.65 33.60
N TYR A 72 8.17 6.22 32.42
CA TYR A 72 8.59 7.08 31.30
C TYR A 72 7.57 7.13 30.18
N ILE A 73 6.88 6.00 29.93
CA ILE A 73 5.83 5.88 28.94
C ILE A 73 4.51 6.20 29.64
N ASP A 74 4.15 7.45 29.63
CA ASP A 74 2.79 7.88 29.89
C ASP A 74 2.19 8.18 28.50
N ASP A 75 1.42 7.24 27.94
CA ASP A 75 0.80 7.38 26.63
C ASP A 75 0.02 8.70 26.52
N ASP A 76 -0.50 9.18 27.66
CA ASP A 76 -1.25 10.44 27.73
C ASP A 76 -0.33 11.70 27.64
N LYS A 77 1.01 11.51 27.60
CA LYS A 77 2.00 12.60 27.44
C LYS A 77 2.79 12.54 26.15
N ILE A 78 2.57 11.53 25.32
CA ILE A 78 3.21 11.45 24.01
C ILE A 78 2.56 12.50 23.11
N ASN A 79 3.37 13.36 22.50
CA ASN A 79 2.91 14.29 21.48
C ASN A 79 2.94 13.60 20.10
N TYR A 80 1.86 12.91 19.76
CA TYR A 80 1.74 12.18 18.48
C TYR A 80 1.78 13.12 17.28
N SER A 81 1.33 14.34 17.41
CA SER A 81 1.36 15.36 16.35
C SER A 81 2.79 15.69 15.90
N SER A 82 3.77 15.56 16.80
CA SER A 82 5.18 15.83 16.50
C SER A 82 5.90 14.71 15.74
N ILE A 83 5.28 13.55 15.63
CA ILE A 83 5.88 12.35 15.02
C ILE A 83 5.06 11.80 13.86
N VAL A 84 4.16 12.59 13.30
CA VAL A 84 3.41 12.21 12.10
C VAL A 84 4.36 12.02 10.93
N MET A 85 4.18 10.91 10.21
CA MET A 85 5.01 10.57 9.07
C MET A 85 4.80 11.53 7.90
N ASP A 86 5.90 11.90 7.26
CA ASP A 86 5.88 12.78 6.10
C ASP A 86 5.00 12.22 4.97
N GLY A 87 4.14 13.09 4.45
CA GLY A 87 3.25 12.75 3.35
C GLY A 87 1.93 12.08 3.75
N PHE A 88 1.71 11.79 5.04
CA PHE A 88 0.47 11.15 5.50
C PHE A 88 -0.76 12.01 5.20
N TYR A 89 -0.83 13.26 5.71
CA TYR A 89 -2.00 14.13 5.47
C TYR A 89 -2.28 14.41 4.00
N PRO A 90 -1.28 14.72 3.15
CA PRO A 90 -1.50 14.85 1.72
C PRO A 90 -2.06 13.59 1.05
N LEU A 91 -1.58 12.39 1.45
CA LEU A 91 -2.11 11.12 0.96
C LEU A 91 -3.56 10.91 1.42
N LEU A 92 -3.83 11.09 2.72
CA LEU A 92 -5.17 10.95 3.30
C LEU A 92 -6.19 11.84 2.57
N LYS A 93 -5.86 13.12 2.37
CA LYS A 93 -6.68 14.08 1.63
C LYS A 93 -6.97 13.63 0.20
N GLU A 94 -5.96 13.08 -0.50
CA GLU A 94 -6.13 12.58 -1.86
C GLU A 94 -7.03 11.34 -1.91
N LEU A 95 -6.88 10.41 -0.96
CA LEU A 95 -7.73 9.22 -0.86
C LEU A 95 -9.20 9.60 -0.62
N LYS A 96 -9.47 10.54 0.29
CA LYS A 96 -10.82 11.05 0.55
C LYS A 96 -11.41 11.74 -0.70
N ARG A 97 -10.64 12.59 -1.35
CA ARG A 97 -11.05 13.26 -2.59
C ARG A 97 -11.46 12.27 -3.69
N LYS A 98 -10.82 11.11 -3.73
CA LYS A 98 -11.09 10.03 -4.69
C LYS A 98 -12.12 9.01 -4.20
N ASN A 99 -12.74 9.24 -3.04
CA ASN A 99 -13.71 8.34 -2.41
C ASN A 99 -13.19 6.91 -2.18
N PHE A 100 -11.93 6.78 -1.79
CA PHE A 100 -11.39 5.50 -1.32
C PHE A 100 -12.03 5.12 0.01
N LYS A 101 -12.22 3.82 0.23
CA LYS A 101 -12.42 3.27 1.56
C LYS A 101 -11.08 3.25 2.28
N ILE A 102 -11.05 3.76 3.51
CA ILE A 102 -9.83 3.91 4.29
C ILE A 102 -9.99 3.18 5.61
N ALA A 103 -9.06 2.31 5.95
CA ALA A 103 -9.05 1.63 7.24
C ALA A 103 -7.68 1.70 7.91
N LEU A 104 -7.69 1.47 9.21
CA LEU A 104 -6.52 1.27 10.04
C LEU A 104 -6.49 -0.17 10.55
N ALA A 105 -5.33 -0.83 10.47
CA ALA A 105 -5.09 -2.18 10.97
C ALA A 105 -3.74 -2.23 11.70
N SER A 106 -3.73 -1.95 13.00
CA SER A 106 -2.53 -1.84 13.83
C SER A 106 -2.44 -2.95 14.85
N SER A 107 -1.21 -3.40 15.15
CA SER A 107 -0.91 -4.31 16.27
C SER A 107 -1.01 -3.63 17.63
N SER A 108 -1.10 -2.32 17.67
CA SER A 108 -1.15 -1.51 18.90
C SER A 108 -2.46 -1.69 19.68
N PRO A 109 -2.43 -1.48 21.01
CA PRO A 109 -3.61 -1.50 21.86
C PRO A 109 -4.67 -0.47 21.42
N LYS A 110 -5.94 -0.79 21.62
CA LYS A 110 -7.06 0.10 21.29
C LYS A 110 -6.95 1.49 21.95
N LYS A 111 -6.44 1.54 23.18
CA LYS A 111 -6.22 2.82 23.89
C LYS A 111 -5.24 3.68 23.11
N THR A 112 -4.09 3.12 22.74
CA THR A 112 -3.06 3.84 21.98
C THR A 112 -3.58 4.29 20.61
N ILE A 113 -4.27 3.40 19.88
CA ILE A 113 -4.88 3.75 18.60
C ILE A 113 -5.85 4.93 18.76
N ASN A 114 -6.73 4.88 19.76
CA ASN A 114 -7.68 5.97 20.00
C ASN A 114 -6.97 7.29 20.35
N ASN A 115 -5.95 7.26 21.20
CA ASN A 115 -5.19 8.46 21.57
C ASN A 115 -4.56 9.10 20.32
N VAL A 116 -3.94 8.29 19.44
CA VAL A 116 -3.35 8.77 18.18
C VAL A 116 -4.41 9.40 17.29
N LEU A 117 -5.51 8.69 17.03
CA LEU A 117 -6.57 9.15 16.12
C LEU A 117 -7.27 10.43 16.63
N GLU A 118 -7.46 10.55 17.94
CA GLU A 118 -8.07 11.72 18.58
C GLU A 118 -7.12 12.92 18.57
N GLU A 119 -5.85 12.75 18.94
CA GLU A 119 -4.88 13.85 18.94
C GLU A 119 -4.61 14.39 17.53
N LEU A 120 -4.58 13.50 16.51
CA LEU A 120 -4.38 13.89 15.12
C LEU A 120 -5.65 14.40 14.43
N ASP A 121 -6.81 14.34 15.10
CA ASP A 121 -8.14 14.69 14.56
C ASP A 121 -8.46 13.97 13.24
N ILE A 122 -8.18 12.65 13.19
CA ILE A 122 -8.35 11.83 12.00
C ILE A 122 -9.28 10.62 12.19
N LYS A 123 -9.93 10.51 13.34
CA LYS A 123 -10.77 9.34 13.68
C LYS A 123 -11.89 9.12 12.67
N ASP A 124 -12.55 10.20 12.27
CA ASP A 124 -13.68 10.17 11.33
C ASP A 124 -13.25 10.01 9.86
N GLU A 125 -11.94 9.95 9.61
CA GLU A 125 -11.41 9.72 8.27
C GLU A 125 -11.36 8.24 7.90
N PHE A 126 -11.50 7.33 8.88
CA PHE A 126 -11.41 5.89 8.69
C PHE A 126 -12.79 5.22 8.69
N ASP A 127 -13.06 4.41 7.67
CA ASP A 127 -14.28 3.60 7.58
C ASP A 127 -14.25 2.37 8.51
N ALA A 128 -13.05 1.94 8.93
CA ALA A 128 -12.84 0.89 9.92
C ALA A 128 -11.49 1.07 10.65
N VAL A 129 -11.48 0.76 11.95
CA VAL A 129 -10.29 0.79 12.80
C VAL A 129 -10.20 -0.55 13.53
N ILE A 130 -9.12 -1.29 13.32
CA ILE A 130 -8.92 -2.64 13.84
C ILE A 130 -7.64 -2.70 14.66
N SER A 131 -7.76 -3.20 15.88
CA SER A 131 -6.62 -3.44 16.79
C SER A 131 -6.23 -4.91 16.82
N GLY A 132 -4.93 -5.16 16.92
CA GLY A 132 -4.37 -6.50 17.16
C GLY A 132 -4.84 -7.16 18.45
N GLU A 133 -5.32 -6.38 19.44
CA GLU A 133 -5.91 -6.92 20.68
C GLU A 133 -7.12 -7.83 20.45
N ASP A 134 -7.78 -7.70 19.30
CA ASP A 134 -8.96 -8.52 18.97
C ASP A 134 -8.60 -9.93 18.46
N PHE A 135 -7.31 -10.23 18.30
CA PHE A 135 -6.80 -11.46 17.71
C PHE A 135 -5.89 -12.22 18.65
N LYS A 136 -5.87 -13.56 18.51
CA LYS A 136 -4.97 -14.40 19.30
C LYS A 136 -3.52 -14.30 18.88
N GLU A 137 -3.29 -14.09 17.60
CA GLU A 137 -1.97 -14.00 16.99
C GLU A 137 -1.80 -12.64 16.32
N SER A 138 -0.66 -12.01 16.59
CA SER A 138 -0.29 -10.76 15.94
C SER A 138 0.26 -11.00 14.53
N LYS A 139 0.52 -9.94 13.76
CA LYS A 139 1.28 -10.00 12.51
C LYS A 139 2.57 -10.82 12.74
N PRO A 140 2.94 -11.75 11.86
CA PRO A 140 2.55 -11.88 10.45
C PRO A 140 1.28 -12.73 10.19
N ASN A 141 0.48 -13.07 11.20
CA ASN A 141 -0.80 -13.70 10.96
C ASN A 141 -1.69 -12.76 10.11
N PRO A 142 -2.32 -13.25 9.01
CA PRO A 142 -3.08 -12.41 8.08
C PRO A 142 -4.46 -11.99 8.60
N GLU A 143 -4.90 -12.51 9.75
CA GLU A 143 -6.29 -12.39 10.22
C GLU A 143 -6.74 -10.94 10.35
N ILE A 144 -5.87 -10.04 10.83
CA ILE A 144 -6.18 -8.61 10.97
C ILE A 144 -6.55 -7.97 9.63
N TYR A 145 -5.83 -8.26 8.55
CA TYR A 145 -6.11 -7.73 7.22
C TYR A 145 -7.33 -8.38 6.56
N ILE A 146 -7.48 -9.70 6.74
CA ILE A 146 -8.67 -10.43 6.26
C ILE A 146 -9.92 -9.83 6.91
N LYS A 147 -9.90 -9.65 8.23
CA LYS A 147 -11.02 -9.10 8.99
C LYS A 147 -11.34 -7.65 8.59
N THR A 148 -10.32 -6.85 8.37
CA THR A 148 -10.48 -5.47 7.88
C THR A 148 -11.19 -5.47 6.51
N CYS A 149 -10.76 -6.32 5.58
CA CYS A 149 -11.40 -6.46 4.28
C CYS A 149 -12.87 -6.93 4.39
N GLU A 150 -13.17 -7.86 5.29
CA GLU A 150 -14.53 -8.31 5.56
C GLU A 150 -15.44 -7.17 6.04
N ILE A 151 -14.98 -6.38 7.01
CA ILE A 151 -15.71 -5.23 7.56
C ILE A 151 -15.98 -4.20 6.47
N LEU A 152 -14.98 -3.92 5.62
CA LEU A 152 -15.13 -3.00 4.50
C LEU A 152 -15.96 -3.56 3.34
N GLY A 153 -16.28 -4.87 3.34
CA GLY A 153 -17.00 -5.52 2.25
C GLY A 153 -16.21 -5.56 0.94
N VAL A 154 -14.88 -5.78 1.02
CA VAL A 154 -13.98 -5.82 -0.15
C VAL A 154 -13.19 -7.13 -0.16
N ARG A 155 -12.77 -7.56 -1.36
CA ARG A 155 -11.86 -8.70 -1.46
C ARG A 155 -10.43 -8.23 -1.19
N PRO A 156 -9.59 -9.02 -0.49
CA PRO A 156 -8.20 -8.64 -0.22
C PRO A 156 -7.42 -8.17 -1.48
N LYS A 157 -7.58 -8.85 -2.60
CA LYS A 157 -6.93 -8.49 -3.87
C LYS A 157 -7.34 -7.13 -4.46
N ASP A 158 -8.43 -6.53 -3.96
CA ASP A 158 -8.94 -5.23 -4.39
C ASP A 158 -8.55 -4.11 -3.40
N ALA A 159 -7.75 -4.44 -2.39
CA ALA A 159 -7.24 -3.52 -1.37
C ALA A 159 -5.71 -3.41 -1.42
N ILE A 160 -5.22 -2.27 -0.94
CA ILE A 160 -3.79 -1.98 -0.76
C ILE A 160 -3.53 -1.83 0.74
N ALA A 161 -2.51 -2.51 1.25
CA ALA A 161 -1.96 -2.26 2.56
C ALA A 161 -0.74 -1.33 2.45
N ILE A 162 -0.64 -0.38 3.38
CA ILE A 162 0.55 0.45 3.56
C ILE A 162 1.20 0.00 4.86
N GLU A 163 2.46 -0.39 4.78
CA GLU A 163 3.23 -1.02 5.84
C GLU A 163 4.66 -0.51 5.86
N ASP A 164 5.41 -0.84 6.90
CA ASP A 164 6.84 -0.53 7.00
C ASP A 164 7.68 -1.73 7.42
N SER A 165 7.12 -2.64 8.24
CA SER A 165 7.81 -3.78 8.85
C SER A 165 7.67 -5.06 8.03
N ASP A 166 8.64 -5.98 8.18
CA ASP A 166 8.59 -7.31 7.56
C ASP A 166 7.40 -8.15 8.06
N TYR A 167 7.07 -8.07 9.35
CA TYR A 167 5.90 -8.77 9.92
C TYR A 167 4.58 -8.26 9.33
N GLY A 168 4.45 -6.95 9.19
CA GLY A 168 3.27 -6.34 8.62
C GLY A 168 3.13 -6.63 7.14
N ILE A 169 4.23 -6.52 6.39
CA ILE A 169 4.28 -6.88 4.96
C ILE A 169 3.87 -8.35 4.77
N ASP A 170 4.45 -9.27 5.55
CA ASP A 170 4.09 -10.69 5.48
C ASP A 170 2.62 -10.93 5.81
N SER A 171 2.08 -10.27 6.83
CA SER A 171 0.67 -10.36 7.20
C SER A 171 -0.25 -9.94 6.06
N ALA A 172 0.00 -8.77 5.46
CA ALA A 172 -0.78 -8.24 4.35
C ALA A 172 -0.65 -9.10 3.08
N LYS A 173 0.56 -9.60 2.76
CA LYS A 173 0.80 -10.52 1.63
C LYS A 173 0.09 -11.85 1.83
N ASN A 174 0.16 -12.43 3.03
CA ASN A 174 -0.52 -13.69 3.36
C ASN A 174 -2.05 -13.53 3.28
N ALA A 175 -2.58 -12.35 3.56
CA ALA A 175 -4.00 -12.03 3.38
C ALA A 175 -4.39 -11.81 1.91
N GLY A 176 -3.41 -11.67 0.98
CA GLY A 176 -3.64 -11.51 -0.45
C GLY A 176 -3.84 -10.06 -0.90
N LEU A 177 -3.39 -9.08 -0.14
CA LEU A 177 -3.40 -7.68 -0.50
C LEU A 177 -2.22 -7.32 -1.42
N THR A 178 -2.36 -6.20 -2.13
CA THR A 178 -1.20 -5.48 -2.68
C THR A 178 -0.57 -4.69 -1.55
N VAL A 179 0.76 -4.77 -1.42
CA VAL A 179 1.48 -4.13 -0.33
C VAL A 179 2.40 -3.03 -0.86
N VAL A 180 2.24 -1.84 -0.32
CA VAL A 180 3.17 -0.72 -0.51
C VAL A 180 3.91 -0.52 0.80
N ALA A 181 5.21 -0.72 0.80
CA ALA A 181 6.04 -0.45 1.95
C ALA A 181 6.53 1.01 1.95
N ARG A 182 6.38 1.71 3.08
CA ARG A 182 7.16 2.90 3.36
C ARG A 182 8.59 2.44 3.69
N ARG A 183 9.58 2.98 2.98
CA ARG A 183 10.98 2.59 3.22
C ARG A 183 11.41 2.92 4.63
N GLU A 184 11.91 1.91 5.33
CA GLU A 184 12.52 2.04 6.64
C GLU A 184 13.98 1.57 6.57
N ASN A 185 14.91 2.51 6.75
CA ASN A 185 16.34 2.24 6.63
C ASN A 185 17.07 2.20 7.98
N ARG A 186 16.40 2.62 9.06
CA ARG A 186 17.01 2.67 10.41
C ARG A 186 17.03 1.30 11.05
N PHE A 187 16.04 0.47 10.73
CA PHE A 187 15.86 -0.86 11.26
C PHE A 187 16.16 -1.91 10.20
N ASN A 188 16.53 -3.09 10.59
CA ASN A 188 16.90 -4.14 9.63
C ASN A 188 15.67 -4.90 9.07
N PHE A 189 14.64 -4.15 8.68
CA PHE A 189 13.41 -4.72 8.11
C PHE A 189 13.62 -5.21 6.69
N LYS A 190 13.11 -6.41 6.41
CA LYS A 190 13.13 -7.00 5.07
C LYS A 190 11.86 -6.61 4.33
N GLN A 191 11.97 -5.59 3.49
CA GLN A 191 10.82 -5.06 2.75
C GLN A 191 10.71 -5.59 1.31
N ASP A 192 11.54 -6.56 0.93
CA ASP A 192 11.64 -7.12 -0.42
C ASP A 192 10.38 -7.86 -0.89
N LYS A 193 9.50 -8.29 0.02
CA LYS A 193 8.23 -8.93 -0.32
C LYS A 193 7.11 -7.94 -0.66
N ALA A 194 7.29 -6.64 -0.40
CA ALA A 194 6.33 -5.63 -0.79
C ALA A 194 6.24 -5.51 -2.33
N ASP A 195 5.06 -5.22 -2.86
CA ASP A 195 4.89 -5.03 -4.30
C ASP A 195 5.49 -3.71 -4.78
N PHE A 196 5.54 -2.73 -3.89
CA PHE A 196 6.15 -1.42 -4.11
C PHE A 196 6.82 -0.93 -2.83
N ILE A 197 7.89 -0.14 -2.97
CA ILE A 197 8.55 0.55 -1.85
C ILE A 197 8.61 2.03 -2.21
N VAL A 198 8.20 2.88 -1.29
CA VAL A 198 8.21 4.35 -1.44
C VAL A 198 9.00 5.00 -0.31
N ASP A 199 9.69 6.07 -0.60
CA ASP A 199 10.41 6.86 0.41
C ASP A 199 9.49 7.85 1.12
N ASN A 200 8.44 8.32 0.44
CA ASN A 200 7.45 9.25 0.97
C ASN A 200 6.04 8.73 0.70
N LEU A 201 5.14 8.86 1.67
CA LEU A 201 3.75 8.40 1.54
C LEU A 201 3.00 9.11 0.41
N GLN A 202 3.37 10.35 0.05
CA GLN A 202 2.77 11.05 -1.09
C GLN A 202 2.97 10.32 -2.42
N ASP A 203 4.04 9.55 -2.57
CA ASP A 203 4.35 8.84 -3.82
C ASP A 203 3.38 7.69 -4.09
N ILE A 204 2.66 7.24 -3.06
CA ILE A 204 1.59 6.23 -3.19
C ILE A 204 0.52 6.70 -4.17
N LYS A 205 0.26 8.00 -4.28
CA LYS A 205 -0.67 8.54 -5.29
C LYS A 205 -0.31 8.11 -6.72
N LEU A 206 1.00 8.00 -7.04
CA LEU A 206 1.45 7.56 -8.36
C LEU A 206 1.16 6.07 -8.59
N ILE A 207 1.26 5.28 -7.52
CA ILE A 207 0.91 3.86 -7.53
C ILE A 207 -0.60 3.71 -7.73
N LEU A 208 -1.42 4.47 -6.97
CA LEU A 208 -2.87 4.46 -7.12
C LEU A 208 -3.30 4.88 -8.53
N GLU A 209 -2.70 5.92 -9.08
CA GLU A 209 -2.95 6.33 -10.47
C GLU A 209 -2.58 5.25 -11.49
N LYS A 210 -1.56 4.44 -11.22
CA LYS A 210 -1.22 3.31 -12.07
C LYS A 210 -2.32 2.24 -12.03
N PHE A 211 -2.89 1.96 -10.85
CA PHE A 211 -4.02 1.04 -10.71
C PHE A 211 -5.32 1.61 -11.29
N GLU A 212 -5.56 2.91 -11.17
CA GLU A 212 -6.70 3.57 -11.84
C GLU A 212 -6.54 3.55 -13.36
N LYS A 213 -5.30 3.64 -13.81
CA LYS A 213 -4.93 3.60 -15.24
C LYS A 213 -4.69 2.18 -15.77
N GLU A 214 -4.97 1.11 -14.98
CA GLU A 214 -5.06 -0.22 -15.59
C GLU A 214 -6.07 -0.13 -16.75
N LYS A 215 -5.53 -0.13 -17.95
CA LYS A 215 -6.30 0.03 -19.17
C LYS A 215 -7.20 -1.19 -19.35
N ASN A 216 -8.42 -1.09 -18.80
CA ASN A 216 -9.46 -2.05 -19.03
C ASN A 216 -10.50 -1.40 -19.93
N GLY A 217 -10.56 -1.80 -21.18
CA GLY A 217 -11.52 -1.26 -22.13
C GLY A 217 -10.93 -0.98 -23.50
N VAL A 218 -11.69 -0.30 -24.31
CA VAL A 218 -11.28 0.07 -25.66
C VAL A 218 -10.78 1.50 -25.68
N TYR A 219 -9.60 1.69 -26.24
CA TYR A 219 -8.92 2.98 -26.32
C TYR A 219 -8.57 3.34 -27.75
N LYS A 220 -8.79 4.61 -28.11
CA LYS A 220 -8.24 5.18 -29.33
C LYS A 220 -6.81 5.65 -29.06
N ILE A 221 -5.85 5.16 -29.84
CA ILE A 221 -4.44 5.44 -29.64
C ILE A 221 -4.02 6.63 -30.48
N ARG A 222 -3.46 7.67 -29.83
CA ARG A 222 -2.87 8.81 -30.52
C ARG A 222 -1.52 8.45 -31.13
N ARG A 223 -1.29 8.86 -32.38
CA ARG A 223 -0.09 8.53 -33.19
C ARG A 223 1.25 8.83 -32.55
N LYS A 224 1.35 9.88 -31.77
CA LYS A 224 2.61 10.30 -31.12
C LYS A 224 2.81 9.73 -29.73
N SER A 225 1.92 8.87 -29.26
CA SER A 225 2.02 8.26 -27.93
C SER A 225 3.00 7.09 -27.92
N LYS A 226 3.57 6.80 -26.74
CA LYS A 226 4.35 5.56 -26.56
C LYS A 226 3.51 4.29 -26.84
N GLU A 227 2.21 4.39 -26.66
CA GLU A 227 1.26 3.30 -26.92
C GLU A 227 1.06 3.04 -28.41
N PHE A 228 1.21 4.06 -29.26
CA PHE A 228 1.18 3.89 -30.70
C PHE A 228 2.29 2.91 -31.15
N VAL A 229 3.48 3.08 -30.64
CA VAL A 229 4.61 2.17 -30.97
C VAL A 229 4.29 0.75 -30.54
N LYS A 230 3.73 0.56 -29.32
CA LYS A 230 3.31 -0.76 -28.84
C LYS A 230 2.20 -1.35 -29.70
N ALA A 231 1.20 -0.56 -30.08
CA ALA A 231 0.13 -1.00 -30.97
C ALA A 231 0.65 -1.43 -32.35
N MET A 232 1.61 -0.70 -32.90
CA MET A 232 2.24 -1.06 -34.18
C MET A 232 3.04 -2.37 -34.11
N PHE A 233 3.73 -2.61 -32.99
CA PHE A 233 4.39 -3.92 -32.76
C PHE A 233 3.38 -5.05 -32.60
N PHE A 234 2.30 -4.81 -31.88
CA PHE A 234 1.23 -5.80 -31.69
C PHE A 234 0.51 -6.18 -32.99
N ILE A 235 0.33 -5.19 -33.89
CA ILE A 235 -0.31 -5.36 -35.19
C ILE A 235 0.58 -6.10 -36.20
N ASN A 236 1.88 -6.24 -35.92
CA ASN A 236 2.88 -6.76 -36.85
C ASN A 236 2.91 -5.97 -38.16
N ARG A 237 3.62 -4.86 -38.18
CA ARG A 237 3.67 -3.88 -39.28
C ARG A 237 4.00 -4.47 -40.64
N GLU A 238 4.75 -5.60 -40.68
CA GLU A 238 5.13 -6.26 -41.94
C GLU A 238 3.95 -6.88 -42.68
N SER A 239 2.82 -7.11 -41.97
CA SER A 239 1.59 -7.65 -42.56
C SER A 239 0.63 -6.55 -43.06
N PHE A 240 1.00 -5.29 -42.90
CA PHE A 240 0.14 -4.15 -43.18
C PHE A 240 0.75 -3.24 -44.26
N ASN A 241 0.20 -3.27 -45.47
CA ASN A 241 0.71 -2.52 -46.61
C ASN A 241 0.12 -1.12 -46.79
N ASP A 242 -0.89 -0.73 -46.00
CA ASP A 242 -1.54 0.57 -46.14
C ASP A 242 -0.85 1.66 -45.29
N ASN A 243 -0.92 2.90 -45.76
CA ASN A 243 -0.46 4.05 -44.99
C ASN A 243 -1.38 4.28 -43.78
N VAL A 244 -0.86 4.08 -42.57
CA VAL A 244 -1.58 4.26 -41.31
C VAL A 244 -1.78 5.73 -40.93
N ASP A 245 -1.26 6.67 -41.72
CA ASP A 245 -1.26 8.08 -41.37
C ASP A 245 -2.64 8.71 -41.30
N ASP A 246 -3.64 8.13 -41.97
CA ASP A 246 -5.04 8.58 -41.97
C ASP A 246 -5.99 7.61 -41.28
N CYS A 247 -5.47 6.74 -40.44
CA CYS A 247 -6.25 5.70 -39.77
C CYS A 247 -6.37 5.96 -38.26
N ASP A 248 -7.49 5.53 -37.71
CA ASP A 248 -7.69 5.44 -36.27
C ASP A 248 -7.34 4.02 -35.79
N ILE A 249 -6.56 3.94 -34.71
CA ILE A 249 -6.19 2.67 -34.07
C ILE A 249 -6.95 2.56 -32.75
N TYR A 250 -7.69 1.48 -32.60
CA TYR A 250 -8.42 1.14 -31.39
C TYR A 250 -7.87 -0.14 -30.80
N CYS A 251 -7.54 -0.12 -29.50
CA CYS A 251 -6.99 -1.26 -28.80
C CYS A 251 -7.83 -1.61 -27.60
N LEU A 252 -8.09 -2.90 -27.43
CA LEU A 252 -8.65 -3.45 -26.21
C LEU A 252 -7.52 -3.81 -25.25
N TYR A 253 -7.60 -3.29 -24.04
CA TYR A 253 -6.71 -3.61 -22.95
C TYR A 253 -7.44 -4.37 -21.86
N ARG A 254 -6.73 -5.34 -21.24
CA ARG A 254 -7.12 -6.01 -20.01
C ARG A 254 -5.90 -6.09 -19.12
N LYS A 255 -5.95 -5.43 -17.96
CA LYS A 255 -4.83 -5.33 -17.01
C LYS A 255 -3.53 -4.86 -17.68
N ASP A 256 -3.58 -3.69 -18.31
CA ASP A 256 -2.49 -3.08 -19.09
C ASP A 256 -1.90 -3.92 -20.24
N LYS A 257 -2.44 -5.11 -20.50
CA LYS A 257 -2.04 -5.91 -21.64
C LYS A 257 -2.95 -5.65 -22.83
N MET A 258 -2.35 -5.23 -23.94
CA MET A 258 -3.07 -5.14 -25.19
C MET A 258 -3.47 -6.55 -25.65
N LYS A 259 -4.78 -6.74 -25.85
CA LYS A 259 -5.35 -8.05 -26.19
C LYS A 259 -5.82 -8.10 -27.64
N SER A 260 -6.33 -6.99 -28.12
CA SER A 260 -6.85 -6.91 -29.47
C SER A 260 -6.65 -5.50 -30.01
N ALA A 261 -6.45 -5.38 -31.32
CA ALA A 261 -6.34 -4.09 -31.99
C ALA A 261 -7.06 -4.13 -33.34
N ILE A 262 -7.71 -3.02 -33.70
CA ILE A 262 -8.25 -2.80 -35.03
C ILE A 262 -7.77 -1.47 -35.58
N ILE A 263 -7.64 -1.41 -36.90
CA ILE A 263 -7.36 -0.17 -37.62
C ILE A 263 -8.59 0.18 -38.45
N LYS A 264 -9.10 1.39 -38.26
CA LYS A 264 -10.25 1.93 -38.99
C LYS A 264 -9.78 3.11 -39.86
N LYS A 265 -10.12 3.07 -41.14
CA LYS A 265 -9.94 4.19 -42.06
C LYS A 265 -11.33 4.63 -42.52
N HIS A 266 -11.69 5.88 -42.16
CA HIS A 266 -13.06 6.36 -42.29
C HIS A 266 -14.05 5.38 -41.62
N ASP A 267 -15.02 4.83 -42.35
CA ASP A 267 -15.97 3.87 -41.80
C ASP A 267 -15.63 2.40 -42.04
N LYS A 268 -14.47 2.11 -42.64
CA LYS A 268 -14.05 0.73 -42.94
C LYS A 268 -12.96 0.26 -42.00
N ILE A 269 -13.10 -0.96 -41.50
CA ILE A 269 -12.03 -1.67 -40.79
C ILE A 269 -11.12 -2.29 -41.83
N ILE A 270 -9.87 -1.88 -41.84
CA ILE A 270 -8.88 -2.30 -42.83
C ILE A 270 -7.90 -3.33 -42.26
N TYR A 271 -7.85 -3.46 -40.93
CA TYR A 271 -7.03 -4.46 -40.26
C TYR A 271 -7.61 -4.84 -38.91
N LYS A 272 -7.49 -6.12 -38.54
CA LYS A 272 -7.82 -6.59 -37.19
C LYS A 272 -6.82 -7.65 -36.73
N ASN A 273 -6.38 -7.51 -35.46
CA ASN A 273 -5.71 -8.57 -34.72
C ASN A 273 -6.46 -8.71 -33.39
N VAL A 274 -7.25 -9.76 -33.26
CA VAL A 274 -8.18 -9.94 -32.14
C VAL A 274 -7.99 -11.34 -31.55
N GLU A 275 -7.96 -11.40 -30.21
CA GLU A 275 -7.85 -12.68 -29.51
C GLU A 275 -9.11 -13.53 -29.65
N SER A 276 -10.29 -12.87 -29.79
CA SER A 276 -11.58 -13.55 -29.94
C SER A 276 -12.58 -12.72 -30.73
N GLU A 277 -13.59 -13.35 -31.27
CA GLU A 277 -14.73 -12.67 -31.91
C GLU A 277 -15.53 -11.81 -30.93
N LEU A 278 -15.54 -12.19 -29.62
CA LEU A 278 -16.17 -11.41 -28.56
C LEU A 278 -15.42 -10.08 -28.34
N ASP A 279 -14.08 -10.09 -28.37
CA ASP A 279 -13.26 -8.88 -28.26
C ASP A 279 -13.50 -7.94 -29.44
N TYR A 280 -13.66 -8.50 -30.63
CA TYR A 280 -13.96 -7.74 -31.82
C TYR A 280 -15.32 -7.01 -31.70
N LYS A 281 -16.37 -7.73 -31.28
CA LYS A 281 -17.68 -7.16 -31.05
C LYS A 281 -17.65 -6.07 -29.97
N LEU A 282 -16.92 -6.29 -28.88
CA LEU A 282 -16.77 -5.31 -27.82
C LEU A 282 -16.11 -4.02 -28.32
N ILE A 283 -15.07 -4.12 -29.16
CA ILE A 283 -14.42 -2.93 -29.73
C ILE A 283 -15.39 -2.14 -30.60
N LEU A 284 -16.17 -2.83 -31.45
CA LEU A 284 -17.14 -2.18 -32.33
C LEU A 284 -18.24 -1.49 -31.54
N GLU A 285 -18.83 -2.17 -30.57
CA GLU A 285 -19.87 -1.62 -29.69
C GLU A 285 -19.41 -0.34 -28.99
N ARG A 286 -18.19 -0.34 -28.44
CA ARG A 286 -17.62 0.85 -27.80
C ARG A 286 -17.37 1.99 -28.76
N ILE A 287 -16.97 1.70 -30.01
CA ILE A 287 -16.82 2.70 -31.07
C ILE A 287 -18.17 3.33 -31.41
N GLU A 288 -19.18 2.52 -31.58
CA GLU A 288 -20.54 2.96 -31.93
C GLU A 288 -21.19 3.81 -30.85
N ASN A 289 -20.99 3.39 -29.57
CA ASN A 289 -21.56 4.10 -28.42
C ASN A 289 -20.72 5.34 -28.00
N LYS A 290 -19.60 5.63 -28.66
CA LYS A 290 -18.67 6.70 -28.32
C LYS A 290 -18.10 6.56 -26.88
N GLU A 291 -18.06 5.35 -26.35
CA GLU A 291 -17.49 5.01 -25.04
C GLU A 291 -16.01 4.65 -25.15
N ILE A 292 -15.21 5.58 -25.66
CA ILE A 292 -13.78 5.36 -25.94
C ILE A 292 -12.97 6.49 -25.35
N ASP A 293 -12.01 6.12 -24.52
CA ASP A 293 -11.00 7.05 -24.04
C ASP A 293 -9.83 7.16 -25.02
N GLU A 294 -9.20 8.32 -25.07
CA GLU A 294 -7.99 8.51 -25.86
C GLU A 294 -6.74 8.38 -25.00
N ILE A 295 -5.81 7.54 -25.45
CA ILE A 295 -4.45 7.49 -24.90
C ILE A 295 -3.59 8.53 -25.62
N ARG A 296 -3.14 9.49 -24.84
CA ARG A 296 -2.27 10.58 -25.27
C ARG A 296 -0.80 10.21 -25.23
#